data_7c864529a813665d996964f0bc59655b
#
_entry.id   7c864529a813665d996964f0bc59655b
#
_cell.length_a   1.000
_cell.length_b   1.000
_cell.length_c   1.000
_cell.angle_alpha   90.00
_cell.angle_beta   90.00
_cell.angle_gamma   90.00
#
_symmetry.space_group_name_H-M   'P 1'
#
loop_
_entity.id
_entity.type
_entity.pdbx_description
1 polymer ?
#
loop_
_entity_poly.entity_id
_entity_poly.type
_entity_poly.pdbx_seq_one_letter_code
_entity_poly.pdbx_strand_id
1 'polypeptide(L)'
;VIVLVVTLGAIGSCVAMRPTHDGPVTEHFDGSRFYDDPPVHKNLRQVLKWQLEREPGGPWARDLTPIEGTPPPARVGPGEMQITFVNHATVLIQLDGLNLLTDPIWARRASPFAWAGPERYRAPGLRFRDLPPIDLVLISHNHYDHMDRFSLRLLAEDHDPLFLVPLGNCFYLSMAPRDRCVELDWWQTRDLDGGGRIHAVPARHWARRGALD
;
A
#
# COMPACT_ATOMS: atom_id res chain seq x y z
N VAL A 1 -8.97 15.53 32.39
CA VAL A 1 -9.41 14.11 32.42
C VAL A 1 -10.37 13.84 31.28
N ILE A 2 -11.40 14.67 31.03
CA ILE A 2 -12.39 14.48 29.97
C ILE A 2 -11.75 14.57 28.56
N VAL A 3 -10.85 15.51 28.33
CA VAL A 3 -10.14 15.67 27.05
C VAL A 3 -9.25 14.45 26.75
N LEU A 4 -8.59 13.88 27.77
CA LEU A 4 -7.75 12.69 27.60
C LEU A 4 -8.57 11.44 27.26
N VAL A 5 -9.76 11.30 27.82
CA VAL A 5 -10.66 10.17 27.55
C VAL A 5 -11.25 10.28 26.13
N VAL A 6 -11.59 11.48 25.67
CA VAL A 6 -12.10 11.71 24.29
C VAL A 6 -10.99 11.46 23.26
N THR A 7 -9.76 11.89 23.52
CA THR A 7 -8.63 11.64 22.60
C THR A 7 -8.25 10.16 22.57
N LEU A 8 -8.25 9.46 23.69
CA LEU A 8 -8.04 8.00 23.73
C LEU A 8 -9.17 7.24 23.04
N GLY A 9 -10.42 7.68 23.19
CA GLY A 9 -11.57 7.11 22.48
C GLY A 9 -11.52 7.31 20.98
N ALA A 10 -11.12 8.49 20.50
CA ALA A 10 -10.97 8.78 19.08
C ALA A 10 -9.79 8.01 18.44
N ILE A 11 -8.66 7.90 19.15
CA ILE A 11 -7.50 7.10 18.74
C ILE A 11 -7.88 5.62 18.71
N GLY A 12 -8.59 5.12 19.73
CA GLY A 12 -9.08 3.75 19.80
C GLY A 12 -10.04 3.43 18.65
N SER A 13 -10.91 4.36 18.28
CA SER A 13 -11.87 4.19 17.17
C SER A 13 -11.19 4.12 15.81
N CYS A 14 -10.18 4.96 15.55
CA CYS A 14 -9.42 4.91 14.30
C CYS A 14 -8.57 3.62 14.14
N VAL A 15 -8.10 3.05 15.25
CA VAL A 15 -7.31 1.81 15.27
C VAL A 15 -8.22 0.57 15.25
N ALA A 16 -9.49 0.71 15.66
CA ALA A 16 -10.46 -0.38 15.75
C ALA A 16 -11.39 -0.47 14.53
N MET A 17 -11.29 0.44 13.55
CA MET A 17 -12.10 0.35 12.34
C MET A 17 -11.64 -0.84 11.49
N ARG A 18 -12.43 -1.88 11.51
CA ARG A 18 -12.28 -3.09 10.70
C ARG A 18 -13.16 -2.94 9.46
N PRO A 19 -12.58 -2.91 8.25
CA PRO A 19 -13.40 -3.03 7.06
C PRO A 19 -14.02 -4.41 7.03
N THR A 20 -15.30 -4.47 6.72
CA THR A 20 -15.98 -5.72 6.43
C THR A 20 -16.04 -5.86 4.92
N HIS A 21 -15.55 -6.98 4.40
CA HIS A 21 -15.82 -7.40 3.05
C HIS A 21 -17.12 -8.20 3.07
N ASP A 22 -18.14 -7.72 2.35
CA ASP A 22 -19.46 -8.35 2.30
C ASP A 22 -19.63 -9.31 1.10
N GLY A 23 -18.49 -9.73 0.51
CA GLY A 23 -18.47 -10.66 -0.60
C GLY A 23 -18.77 -12.11 -0.19
N PRO A 24 -18.99 -12.99 -1.17
CA PRO A 24 -19.23 -14.41 -0.91
C PRO A 24 -17.99 -15.07 -0.27
N VAL A 25 -18.22 -16.15 0.46
CA VAL A 25 -17.16 -17.05 0.93
C VAL A 25 -16.42 -17.62 -0.28
N THR A 26 -15.09 -17.59 -0.23
CA THR A 26 -14.20 -18.11 -1.28
C THR A 26 -13.20 -19.11 -0.68
N GLU A 27 -12.30 -19.65 -1.48
CA GLU A 27 -11.23 -20.55 -1.01
C GLU A 27 -10.25 -19.87 -0.04
N HIS A 28 -10.23 -18.54 0.03
CA HIS A 28 -9.34 -17.76 0.89
C HIS A 28 -10.05 -16.65 1.69
N PHE A 29 -11.38 -16.66 1.73
CA PHE A 29 -12.22 -15.77 2.55
C PHE A 29 -13.35 -16.57 3.21
N ASP A 30 -13.42 -16.61 4.54
CA ASP A 30 -14.40 -17.39 5.31
C ASP A 30 -15.72 -16.63 5.62
N GLY A 31 -15.92 -15.46 5.02
CA GLY A 31 -17.03 -14.56 5.33
C GLY A 31 -16.68 -13.52 6.42
N SER A 32 -15.53 -13.66 7.07
CA SER A 32 -15.06 -12.74 8.10
C SER A 32 -13.58 -12.39 8.00
N ARG A 33 -12.76 -13.29 7.48
CA ARG A 33 -11.31 -13.14 7.37
C ARG A 33 -10.79 -13.72 6.07
N PHE A 34 -9.74 -13.07 5.56
CA PHE A 34 -8.92 -13.62 4.49
C PHE A 34 -7.81 -14.50 5.08
N TYR A 35 -7.41 -15.55 4.37
CA TYR A 35 -6.35 -16.48 4.77
C TYR A 35 -5.58 -17.01 3.56
N ASP A 36 -4.34 -17.41 3.79
CA ASP A 36 -3.52 -18.10 2.79
C ASP A 36 -3.96 -19.56 2.62
N ASP A 37 -3.64 -20.16 1.49
CA ASP A 37 -3.76 -21.60 1.27
C ASP A 37 -2.35 -22.27 1.27
N PRO A 38 -2.04 -23.17 2.22
CA PRO A 38 -2.78 -23.51 3.44
C PRO A 38 -2.77 -22.37 4.47
N PRO A 39 -3.82 -22.25 5.30
CA PRO A 39 -3.93 -21.19 6.30
C PRO A 39 -2.76 -21.20 7.30
N VAL A 40 -2.15 -20.05 7.53
CA VAL A 40 -1.10 -19.87 8.55
C VAL A 40 -1.68 -19.14 9.74
N HIS A 41 -2.00 -19.88 10.80
CA HIS A 41 -2.48 -19.29 12.05
C HIS A 41 -1.32 -19.04 13.00
N LYS A 42 -1.03 -17.77 13.27
CA LYS A 42 -0.09 -17.35 14.32
C LYS A 42 -0.88 -16.88 15.53
N ASN A 43 -0.74 -17.56 16.66
CA ASN A 43 -1.35 -17.11 17.91
C ASN A 43 -0.46 -16.06 18.60
N LEU A 44 -1.04 -15.28 19.50
CA LEU A 44 -0.35 -14.22 20.23
C LEU A 44 0.92 -14.71 20.93
N ARG A 45 0.91 -15.93 21.50
CA ARG A 45 2.06 -16.54 22.17
C ARG A 45 3.25 -16.74 21.20
N GLN A 46 2.97 -17.19 19.97
CA GLN A 46 4.01 -17.35 18.95
C GLN A 46 4.59 -16.00 18.50
N VAL A 47 3.73 -14.97 18.38
CA VAL A 47 4.18 -13.61 18.04
C VAL A 47 5.05 -13.05 19.17
N LEU A 48 4.64 -13.18 20.43
CA LEU A 48 5.43 -12.76 21.59
C LEU A 48 6.77 -13.50 21.69
N LYS A 49 6.74 -14.83 21.49
CA LYS A 49 7.95 -15.65 21.47
C LYS A 49 8.91 -15.15 20.39
N TRP A 50 8.44 -14.98 19.15
CA TRP A 50 9.25 -14.43 18.06
C TRP A 50 9.81 -13.04 18.38
N GLN A 51 9.02 -12.17 18.98
CA GLN A 51 9.45 -10.82 19.36
C GLN A 51 10.57 -10.82 20.40
N LEU A 52 10.53 -11.79 21.34
CA LEU A 52 11.54 -11.93 22.40
C LEU A 52 12.81 -12.64 21.90
N GLU A 53 12.68 -13.58 20.97
CA GLU A 53 13.78 -14.42 20.47
C GLU A 53 14.44 -13.85 19.20
N ARG A 54 13.83 -12.86 18.55
CA ARG A 54 14.43 -12.26 17.36
C ARG A 54 15.71 -11.55 17.71
N GLU A 55 16.78 -11.85 17.01
CA GLU A 55 17.98 -11.05 17.06
C GLU A 55 17.70 -9.69 16.41
N PRO A 56 18.04 -8.58 17.08
CA PRO A 56 17.97 -7.27 16.44
C PRO A 56 18.96 -7.28 15.28
N GLY A 57 18.51 -6.96 14.09
CA GLY A 57 19.39 -6.72 12.96
C GLY A 57 20.42 -5.64 13.30
N GLY A 58 21.60 -5.69 12.66
CA GLY A 58 22.62 -4.66 12.81
C GLY A 58 22.05 -3.26 12.50
N PRO A 59 22.70 -2.19 12.98
CA PRO A 59 22.25 -0.84 12.70
C PRO A 59 22.32 -0.57 11.19
N TRP A 60 21.23 -0.11 10.64
CA TRP A 60 21.20 0.40 9.27
C TRP A 60 22.01 1.70 9.18
N ALA A 61 22.77 1.85 8.10
CA ALA A 61 23.47 3.10 7.84
C ALA A 61 22.44 4.24 7.73
N ARG A 62 22.62 5.29 8.55
CA ARG A 62 21.68 6.44 8.58
C ARG A 62 22.11 7.58 7.65
N ASP A 63 23.40 7.60 7.28
CA ASP A 63 23.97 8.66 6.45
C ASP A 63 24.05 8.22 4.98
N LEU A 64 22.92 7.79 4.44
CA LEU A 64 22.83 7.47 3.03
C LEU A 64 22.63 8.75 2.23
N THR A 65 23.62 9.08 1.41
CA THR A 65 23.49 10.19 0.46
C THR A 65 22.27 9.98 -0.43
N PRO A 66 21.38 10.95 -0.56
CA PRO A 66 20.27 10.87 -1.49
C PRO A 66 20.80 10.61 -2.90
N ILE A 67 20.30 9.60 -3.57
CA ILE A 67 20.55 9.39 -4.99
C ILE A 67 19.47 10.17 -5.70
N GLU A 68 19.82 11.34 -6.23
CA GLU A 68 18.90 12.07 -7.11
C GLU A 68 18.87 11.37 -8.47
N GLY A 69 17.75 10.76 -8.79
CA GLY A 69 17.50 10.21 -10.13
C GLY A 69 17.19 11.32 -11.13
N THR A 70 17.38 11.03 -12.41
CA THR A 70 16.86 11.89 -13.48
C THR A 70 15.34 11.81 -13.46
N PRO A 71 14.61 12.95 -13.49
CA PRO A 71 13.17 12.93 -13.61
C PRO A 71 12.73 12.09 -14.81
N PRO A 72 11.74 11.19 -14.63
CA PRO A 72 11.25 10.37 -15.73
C PRO A 72 10.54 11.25 -16.78
N PRO A 73 10.47 10.80 -18.03
CA PRO A 73 9.66 11.49 -19.04
C PRO A 73 8.18 11.47 -18.64
N ALA A 74 7.40 12.40 -19.20
CA ALA A 74 5.95 12.41 -18.94
C ALA A 74 5.28 11.11 -19.34
N ARG A 75 5.72 10.49 -20.45
CA ARG A 75 5.31 9.16 -20.95
C ARG A 75 6.41 8.56 -21.81
N VAL A 76 6.43 7.24 -21.94
CA VAL A 76 7.23 6.52 -22.93
C VAL A 76 6.38 6.23 -24.16
N GLY A 77 7.03 6.00 -25.30
CA GLY A 77 6.36 5.68 -26.57
C GLY A 77 5.84 4.25 -26.65
N PRO A 78 5.10 3.92 -27.73
CA PRO A 78 4.66 2.54 -27.99
C PRO A 78 5.85 1.59 -28.14
N GLY A 79 5.79 0.43 -27.48
CA GLY A 79 6.86 -0.57 -27.47
C GLY A 79 8.02 -0.23 -26.53
N GLU A 80 7.94 0.90 -25.81
CA GLU A 80 8.96 1.29 -24.86
C GLU A 80 8.52 0.99 -23.42
N MET A 81 9.49 0.66 -22.57
CA MET A 81 9.30 0.47 -21.14
C MET A 81 10.41 1.15 -20.36
N GLN A 82 10.03 1.91 -19.32
CA GLN A 82 10.96 2.47 -18.34
C GLN A 82 10.49 2.12 -16.94
N ILE A 83 11.43 1.66 -16.12
CA ILE A 83 11.17 1.34 -14.71
C ILE A 83 12.04 2.24 -13.85
N THR A 84 11.41 3.00 -12.95
CA THR A 84 12.08 3.89 -12.00
C THR A 84 11.81 3.42 -10.58
N PHE A 85 12.85 2.98 -9.88
CA PHE A 85 12.75 2.66 -8.47
C PHE A 85 12.67 3.94 -7.64
N VAL A 86 11.60 4.10 -6.89
CA VAL A 86 11.38 5.28 -6.05
C VAL A 86 11.88 5.04 -4.62
N ASN A 87 11.34 4.06 -3.97
CA ASN A 87 11.78 3.58 -2.64
C ASN A 87 10.99 2.34 -2.22
N HIS A 88 11.50 1.56 -1.28
CA HIS A 88 10.82 0.39 -0.68
C HIS A 88 10.16 -0.50 -1.76
N ALA A 89 8.84 -0.55 -1.83
CA ALA A 89 8.07 -1.24 -2.87
C ALA A 89 7.45 -0.26 -3.90
N THR A 90 7.76 1.03 -3.79
CA THR A 90 7.27 2.04 -4.72
C THR A 90 8.13 2.05 -5.98
N VAL A 91 7.54 1.66 -7.08
CA VAL A 91 8.15 1.62 -8.41
C VAL A 91 7.23 2.32 -9.40
N LEU A 92 7.78 3.25 -10.18
CA LEU A 92 7.10 3.81 -11.34
C LEU A 92 7.43 2.94 -12.56
N ILE A 93 6.40 2.40 -13.18
CA ILE A 93 6.47 1.60 -14.40
C ILE A 93 5.79 2.41 -15.50
N GLN A 94 6.54 2.80 -16.51
CA GLN A 94 6.05 3.47 -17.72
C GLN A 94 6.11 2.49 -18.86
N LEU A 95 4.99 2.21 -19.51
CA LEU A 95 4.87 1.19 -20.55
C LEU A 95 3.79 1.60 -21.56
N ASP A 96 4.14 1.62 -22.84
CA ASP A 96 3.19 1.87 -23.94
C ASP A 96 2.32 3.12 -23.73
N GLY A 97 2.90 4.19 -23.20
CA GLY A 97 2.19 5.42 -22.92
C GLY A 97 1.39 5.42 -21.60
N LEU A 98 1.39 4.35 -20.81
CA LEU A 98 0.77 4.28 -19.48
C LEU A 98 1.81 4.46 -18.38
N ASN A 99 1.43 5.13 -17.29
CA ASN A 99 2.22 5.32 -16.09
C ASN A 99 1.56 4.60 -14.92
N LEU A 100 2.20 3.55 -14.42
CA LEU A 100 1.74 2.73 -13.32
C LEU A 100 2.64 2.95 -12.10
N LEU A 101 2.05 3.07 -10.92
CA LEU A 101 2.78 3.23 -9.66
C LEU A 101 2.41 2.10 -8.70
N THR A 102 3.42 1.40 -8.16
CA THR A 102 3.20 0.34 -7.18
C THR A 102 3.37 0.86 -5.76
N ASP A 103 2.54 0.40 -4.83
CA ASP A 103 2.68 0.56 -3.37
C ASP A 103 3.24 1.94 -2.94
N PRO A 104 2.56 3.05 -3.27
CA PRO A 104 3.14 4.39 -3.13
C PRO A 104 3.27 4.82 -1.67
N ILE A 105 4.51 5.15 -1.26
CA ILE A 105 4.79 5.73 0.05
C ILE A 105 5.77 6.90 -0.03
N TRP A 106 5.30 8.12 0.27
CA TRP A 106 6.10 9.33 0.46
C TRP A 106 6.07 9.83 1.90
N ALA A 107 5.18 9.30 2.76
CA ALA A 107 5.19 9.64 4.18
C ALA A 107 6.55 9.32 4.83
N ARG A 108 6.94 10.11 5.80
CA ARG A 108 8.19 9.92 6.54
C ARG A 108 8.20 8.63 7.35
N ARG A 109 7.01 8.15 7.77
CA ARG A 109 6.85 6.96 8.61
C ARG A 109 5.80 6.03 8.04
N ALA A 110 6.09 4.74 8.06
CA ALA A 110 5.12 3.69 7.76
C ALA A 110 4.25 3.44 9.00
N SER A 111 3.26 4.32 9.22
CA SER A 111 2.47 4.34 10.45
C SER A 111 1.17 5.13 10.28
N PRO A 112 0.12 4.83 11.07
CA PRO A 112 -1.06 5.69 11.14
C PRO A 112 -0.76 7.05 11.79
N PHE A 113 0.39 7.19 12.47
CA PHE A 113 0.79 8.39 13.21
C PHE A 113 2.03 9.02 12.59
N ALA A 114 1.99 10.33 12.33
CA ALA A 114 3.12 11.07 11.75
C ALA A 114 4.33 11.17 12.72
N TRP A 115 4.10 11.00 14.03
CA TRP A 115 5.10 11.14 15.09
C TRP A 115 5.66 9.82 15.63
N ALA A 116 5.06 8.68 15.30
CA ALA A 116 5.45 7.36 15.82
C ALA A 116 5.50 6.30 14.70
N GLY A 117 6.26 5.24 14.93
CA GLY A 117 6.42 4.11 14.01
C GLY A 117 7.70 4.18 13.20
N PRO A 118 7.95 3.17 12.34
CA PRO A 118 9.16 3.07 11.54
C PRO A 118 9.38 4.28 10.64
N GLU A 119 10.56 4.86 10.72
CA GLU A 119 10.96 6.01 9.91
C GLU A 119 11.82 5.54 8.74
N ARG A 120 11.65 6.19 7.57
CA ARG A 120 12.54 5.90 6.43
C ARG A 120 13.96 6.36 6.70
N TYR A 121 14.93 5.65 6.16
CA TYR A 121 16.34 5.95 6.32
C TYR A 121 16.87 6.93 5.26
N ARG A 122 16.23 7.01 4.09
CA ARG A 122 16.59 7.95 3.04
C ARG A 122 15.35 8.54 2.36
N ALA A 123 15.51 9.69 1.72
CA ALA A 123 14.48 10.27 0.89
C ALA A 123 14.12 9.35 -0.30
N PRO A 124 12.89 9.42 -0.82
CA PRO A 124 12.55 8.76 -2.09
C PRO A 124 13.47 9.23 -3.22
N GLY A 125 13.86 8.32 -4.11
CA GLY A 125 14.69 8.64 -5.28
C GLY A 125 14.00 9.54 -6.30
N LEU A 126 12.67 9.63 -6.24
CA LEU A 126 11.85 10.56 -7.01
C LEU A 126 10.94 11.33 -6.04
N ARG A 127 10.99 12.66 -6.09
CA ARG A 127 10.09 13.49 -5.26
C ARG A 127 8.68 13.40 -5.81
N PHE A 128 7.67 13.47 -4.95
CA PHE A 128 6.26 13.38 -5.34
C PHE A 128 5.91 14.39 -6.46
N ARG A 129 6.36 15.62 -6.34
CA ARG A 129 6.12 16.69 -7.31
C ARG A 129 6.77 16.50 -8.69
N ASP A 130 7.72 15.57 -8.79
CA ASP A 130 8.43 15.24 -10.04
C ASP A 130 7.84 13.99 -10.71
N LEU A 131 6.74 13.45 -10.16
CA LEU A 131 5.99 12.36 -10.79
C LEU A 131 5.39 12.83 -12.12
N PRO A 132 5.44 12.00 -13.17
CA PRO A 132 4.62 12.22 -14.34
C PRO A 132 3.14 11.98 -14.02
N PRO A 133 2.20 12.34 -14.90
CA PRO A 133 0.79 11.96 -14.72
C PRO A 133 0.65 10.45 -14.48
N ILE A 134 -0.01 10.06 -13.40
CA ILE A 134 -0.19 8.63 -13.03
C ILE A 134 -1.58 8.18 -13.46
N ASP A 135 -1.64 7.11 -14.25
CA ASP A 135 -2.90 6.54 -14.74
C ASP A 135 -3.42 5.45 -13.81
N LEU A 136 -2.51 4.68 -13.20
CA LEU A 136 -2.85 3.49 -12.43
C LEU A 136 -1.99 3.36 -11.17
N VAL A 137 -2.62 3.06 -10.05
CA VAL A 137 -1.95 2.73 -8.78
C VAL A 137 -2.28 1.30 -8.39
N LEU A 138 -1.26 0.48 -8.23
CA LEU A 138 -1.37 -0.92 -7.83
C LEU A 138 -0.98 -1.05 -6.36
N ILE A 139 -1.87 -1.58 -5.52
CA ILE A 139 -1.61 -1.84 -4.11
C ILE A 139 -1.55 -3.35 -3.89
N SER A 140 -0.41 -3.84 -3.40
CA SER A 140 -0.22 -5.25 -3.14
C SER A 140 -0.98 -5.73 -1.90
N HIS A 141 -0.96 -4.97 -0.82
CA HIS A 141 -1.64 -5.25 0.44
C HIS A 141 -1.73 -4.00 1.33
N ASN A 142 -2.38 -4.10 2.47
CA ASN A 142 -2.75 -2.93 3.27
C ASN A 142 -1.78 -2.56 4.41
N HIS A 143 -0.56 -3.09 4.49
CA HIS A 143 0.43 -2.60 5.42
C HIS A 143 0.73 -1.11 5.19
N TYR A 144 1.15 -0.41 6.25
CA TYR A 144 1.36 1.05 6.20
C TYR A 144 2.49 1.49 5.28
N ASP A 145 3.43 0.64 4.97
CA ASP A 145 4.56 0.85 4.06
C ASP A 145 4.24 0.54 2.58
N HIS A 146 3.04 -0.01 2.30
CA HIS A 146 2.53 -0.30 0.95
C HIS A 146 1.28 0.50 0.62
N MET A 147 0.39 0.70 1.59
CA MET A 147 -0.83 1.49 1.46
C MET A 147 -0.74 2.75 2.34
N ASP A 148 0.09 3.70 1.96
CA ASP A 148 0.25 4.97 2.67
C ASP A 148 -0.88 5.95 2.30
N ARG A 149 -1.85 6.12 3.21
CA ARG A 149 -3.02 6.99 2.99
C ARG A 149 -2.67 8.45 2.69
N PHE A 150 -1.53 8.94 3.18
CA PHE A 150 -1.06 10.29 2.86
C PHE A 150 -0.69 10.40 1.37
N SER A 151 0.14 9.49 0.88
CA SER A 151 0.53 9.46 -0.55
C SER A 151 -0.64 9.19 -1.48
N LEU A 152 -1.52 8.25 -1.09
CA LEU A 152 -2.72 7.90 -1.87
C LEU A 152 -3.70 9.08 -2.00
N ARG A 153 -3.83 9.90 -0.93
CA ARG A 153 -4.65 11.11 -1.01
C ARG A 153 -4.07 12.12 -1.98
N LEU A 154 -2.78 12.39 -1.91
CA LEU A 154 -2.12 13.31 -2.85
C LEU A 154 -2.25 12.81 -4.29
N LEU A 155 -2.11 11.50 -4.52
CA LEU A 155 -2.29 10.91 -5.85
C LEU A 155 -3.73 11.08 -6.35
N ALA A 156 -4.73 10.87 -5.49
CA ALA A 156 -6.13 11.09 -5.87
C ALA A 156 -6.42 12.56 -6.20
N GLU A 157 -5.82 13.51 -5.45
CA GLU A 157 -6.01 14.95 -5.63
C GLU A 157 -5.31 15.48 -6.90
N ASP A 158 -4.07 15.03 -7.16
CA ASP A 158 -3.20 15.62 -8.19
C ASP A 158 -3.24 14.85 -9.53
N HIS A 159 -3.55 13.55 -9.53
CA HIS A 159 -3.44 12.68 -10.71
C HIS A 159 -4.74 11.97 -11.08
N ASP A 160 -5.71 11.82 -10.17
CA ASP A 160 -6.97 11.09 -10.36
C ASP A 160 -6.80 9.68 -10.99
N PRO A 161 -5.88 8.84 -10.50
CA PRO A 161 -5.58 7.54 -11.09
C PRO A 161 -6.68 6.51 -10.78
N LEU A 162 -6.70 5.42 -11.55
CA LEU A 162 -7.42 4.23 -11.14
C LEU A 162 -6.61 3.46 -10.09
N PHE A 163 -7.20 3.18 -8.93
CA PHE A 163 -6.61 2.36 -7.89
C PHE A 163 -7.07 0.91 -8.04
N LEU A 164 -6.13 -0.02 -8.18
CA LEU A 164 -6.38 -1.46 -8.12
C LEU A 164 -5.83 -2.02 -6.82
N VAL A 165 -6.69 -2.65 -6.03
CA VAL A 165 -6.39 -3.09 -4.68
C VAL A 165 -6.95 -4.50 -4.44
N PRO A 166 -6.44 -5.28 -3.47
CA PRO A 166 -7.07 -6.52 -3.04
C PRO A 166 -8.45 -6.26 -2.42
N LEU A 167 -9.29 -7.30 -2.36
CA LEU A 167 -10.63 -7.26 -1.79
C LEU A 167 -10.67 -6.59 -0.40
N GLY A 168 -11.70 -5.79 -0.14
CA GLY A 168 -11.93 -5.08 1.12
C GLY A 168 -11.06 -3.84 1.33
N ASN A 169 -10.20 -3.45 0.38
CA ASN A 169 -9.25 -2.37 0.58
C ASN A 169 -9.70 -1.01 0.02
N CYS A 170 -10.71 -0.94 -0.84
CA CYS A 170 -11.29 0.35 -1.25
C CYS A 170 -11.85 1.13 -0.07
N PHE A 171 -12.21 0.47 1.02
CA PHE A 171 -12.59 1.11 2.27
C PHE A 171 -11.56 2.14 2.76
N TYR A 172 -10.27 1.84 2.62
CA TYR A 172 -9.19 2.73 3.04
C TYR A 172 -8.93 3.89 2.09
N LEU A 173 -9.51 3.84 0.88
CA LEU A 173 -9.38 4.82 -0.19
C LEU A 173 -10.58 5.77 -0.27
N SER A 174 -11.22 6.06 0.87
CA SER A 174 -12.38 6.94 0.94
C SER A 174 -12.14 8.37 0.44
N MET A 175 -10.87 8.75 0.22
CA MET A 175 -10.49 10.03 -0.40
C MET A 175 -10.61 10.02 -1.93
N ALA A 176 -10.57 8.86 -2.56
CA ALA A 176 -10.78 8.72 -4.01
C ALA A 176 -12.28 8.55 -4.33
N PRO A 177 -12.74 8.99 -5.51
CA PRO A 177 -14.07 8.66 -6.00
C PRO A 177 -14.26 7.12 -6.05
N ARG A 178 -15.51 6.67 -5.82
CA ARG A 178 -15.80 5.22 -5.73
C ARG A 178 -15.53 4.47 -7.05
N ASP A 179 -15.73 5.12 -8.16
CA ASP A 179 -15.47 4.60 -9.51
C ASP A 179 -13.97 4.56 -9.85
N ARG A 180 -13.13 5.20 -9.02
CA ARG A 180 -11.68 5.19 -9.14
C ARG A 180 -11.00 4.11 -8.29
N CYS A 181 -11.74 3.29 -7.56
CA CYS A 181 -11.19 2.16 -6.83
C CYS A 181 -11.84 0.85 -7.27
N VAL A 182 -11.02 -0.10 -7.71
CA VAL A 182 -11.43 -1.43 -8.14
C VAL A 182 -10.73 -2.47 -7.27
N GLU A 183 -11.51 -3.35 -6.68
CA GLU A 183 -11.03 -4.48 -5.91
C GLU A 183 -10.89 -5.70 -6.82
N LEU A 184 -9.78 -6.40 -6.69
CA LEU A 184 -9.52 -7.66 -7.41
C LEU A 184 -9.25 -8.77 -6.40
N ASP A 185 -9.87 -9.92 -6.67
CA ASP A 185 -9.55 -11.18 -6.02
C ASP A 185 -8.43 -11.92 -6.76
N TRP A 186 -7.87 -12.96 -6.17
CA TRP A 186 -6.89 -13.82 -6.80
C TRP A 186 -7.43 -14.36 -8.13
N TRP A 187 -6.59 -14.34 -9.15
CA TRP A 187 -6.86 -14.78 -10.51
C TRP A 187 -7.84 -13.90 -11.30
N GLN A 188 -8.41 -12.88 -10.67
CA GLN A 188 -9.20 -11.88 -11.39
C GLN A 188 -8.30 -10.96 -12.21
N THR A 189 -8.87 -10.38 -13.23
CA THR A 189 -8.17 -9.53 -14.19
C THR A 189 -8.91 -8.23 -14.43
N ARG A 190 -8.16 -7.20 -14.77
CA ARG A 190 -8.69 -5.91 -15.23
C ARG A 190 -8.03 -5.54 -16.54
N ASP A 191 -8.85 -5.39 -17.60
CA ASP A 191 -8.40 -4.81 -18.85
C ASP A 191 -8.19 -3.31 -18.69
N LEU A 192 -7.13 -2.77 -19.31
CA LEU A 192 -6.78 -1.37 -19.26
C LEU A 192 -7.26 -0.65 -20.53
N ASP A 193 -7.76 0.58 -20.34
CA ASP A 193 -8.05 1.47 -21.45
C ASP A 193 -6.71 1.81 -22.16
N GLY A 194 -6.61 1.55 -23.44
CA GLY A 194 -5.35 1.70 -24.18
C GLY A 194 -4.57 0.40 -24.41
N GLY A 195 -5.07 -0.70 -23.88
CA GLY A 195 -4.51 -2.05 -24.08
C GLY A 195 -3.73 -2.56 -22.86
N GLY A 196 -3.56 -3.88 -22.84
CA GLY A 196 -2.95 -4.57 -21.70
C GLY A 196 -3.97 -5.03 -20.67
N ARG A 197 -3.51 -5.86 -19.73
CA ARG A 197 -4.33 -6.47 -18.69
C ARG A 197 -3.55 -6.63 -17.42
N ILE A 198 -4.14 -6.26 -16.30
CA ILE A 198 -3.61 -6.54 -14.96
C ILE A 198 -4.20 -7.87 -14.48
N HIS A 199 -3.36 -8.73 -13.92
CA HIS A 199 -3.75 -9.98 -13.29
C HIS A 199 -3.43 -9.90 -11.80
N ALA A 200 -4.43 -10.12 -10.95
CA ALA A 200 -4.20 -10.33 -9.52
C ALA A 200 -3.75 -11.77 -9.30
N VAL A 201 -2.59 -11.94 -8.69
CA VAL A 201 -2.02 -13.26 -8.39
C VAL A 201 -1.77 -13.40 -6.89
N PRO A 202 -1.94 -14.61 -6.31
CA PRO A 202 -1.69 -14.82 -4.90
C PRO A 202 -0.22 -14.58 -4.54
N ALA A 203 -0.02 -13.97 -3.39
CA ALA A 203 1.30 -13.87 -2.77
C ALA A 203 1.18 -14.27 -1.30
N ARG A 204 2.15 -15.06 -0.82
CA ARG A 204 2.15 -15.53 0.57
C ARG A 204 2.65 -14.43 1.50
N HIS A 205 1.74 -13.62 1.99
CA HIS A 205 2.02 -12.57 2.95
C HIS A 205 0.78 -12.33 3.82
N TRP A 206 0.99 -11.89 5.05
CA TRP A 206 -0.11 -11.45 5.91
C TRP A 206 -0.30 -9.94 5.77
N ALA A 207 -1.50 -9.46 6.00
CA ALA A 207 -1.80 -8.04 6.04
C ALA A 207 -2.53 -7.71 7.34
N ARG A 208 -2.22 -6.57 7.92
CA ARG A 208 -2.86 -6.07 9.13
C ARG A 208 -2.74 -4.56 9.21
N ARG A 209 -3.84 -3.89 9.49
CA ARG A 209 -3.85 -2.44 9.63
C ARG A 209 -4.43 -1.97 10.95
N GLY A 210 -5.34 -2.71 11.52
CA GLY A 210 -5.97 -2.45 12.79
C GLY A 210 -5.49 -3.38 13.91
N ALA A 211 -5.93 -3.09 15.13
CA ALA A 211 -5.66 -3.96 16.28
C ALA A 211 -6.49 -5.26 16.25
N LEU A 212 -7.61 -5.24 15.51
CA LEU A 212 -8.61 -6.31 15.46
C LEU A 212 -8.69 -7.03 14.11
N ASP A 213 -7.84 -6.67 13.14
CA ASP A 213 -7.76 -7.32 11.82
C ASP A 213 -7.15 -8.70 11.93
#